data_3e87905571c8e855ddec00f670a05c24
#
_entry.id   3e87905571c8e855ddec00f670a05c24
#
_cell.length_a   1.000
_cell.length_b   1.000
_cell.length_c   1.000
_cell.angle_alpha   90.00
_cell.angle_beta   90.00
_cell.angle_gamma   90.00
#
_symmetry.space_group_name_H-M   'P 1'
#
loop_
_entity.id
_entity.type
_entity.pdbx_description
1 polymer ?
#
loop_
_entity_poly.entity_id
_entity_poly.type
_entity_poly.pdbx_seq_one_letter_code
_entity_poly.pdbx_strand_id
1 'polypeptide(L)'
;MSRIESQKWDGQSRGGTFGTWCFVWLIRHVGLGAAYVLLGFVVPYFVVFAPKATRATWKYARKVRRLGVWRSAWEIFATYYVFGQCIIDKIAIGQGMEGKYEFVTEGMEQIEELFVGDECEAAIFVGGHVGSWECGAPLFAKFGKRMNVTIFDNEHEEIKRVIEKESRGRTFGLIPLGKDWLESVMEIKNALSRGEFVCFMGDRYMSGSPTRELKFLGHRARFTNGPFEVCSAMRVPMAFFFAMREKGRRYRVHFRVLKNEGDKKADAKELQKAFVEELERIVRKYPRQWFNFYDYFDDIE
;
A
#
# COMPACT_ATOMS: atom_id res chain seq x y z
N MET A 1 23.55 -25.36 2.02
CA MET A 1 23.47 -24.31 0.96
C MET A 1 22.00 -24.16 0.58
N SER A 2 21.33 -23.19 1.16
CA SER A 2 19.87 -23.05 1.15
C SER A 2 19.42 -22.19 -0.02
N ARG A 3 18.38 -22.66 -0.69
CA ARG A 3 17.58 -21.92 -1.68
C ARG A 3 16.95 -20.66 -1.05
N ILE A 4 17.66 -19.54 -1.07
CA ILE A 4 17.11 -18.21 -0.84
C ILE A 4 17.15 -17.47 -2.18
N GLU A 5 16.35 -17.95 -3.12
CA GLU A 5 16.11 -17.31 -4.40
C GLU A 5 14.62 -17.37 -4.69
N SER A 6 13.80 -16.54 -4.05
CA SER A 6 12.42 -16.51 -4.48
C SER A 6 11.58 -15.31 -4.05
N GLN A 7 12.16 -14.14 -3.90
CA GLN A 7 11.32 -12.94 -3.87
C GLN A 7 11.78 -11.96 -4.95
N LYS A 8 11.77 -12.42 -6.19
CA LYS A 8 11.74 -11.53 -7.35
C LYS A 8 10.29 -11.29 -7.72
N TRP A 9 9.73 -10.23 -7.16
CA TRP A 9 8.63 -9.57 -7.83
C TRP A 9 9.24 -8.93 -9.10
N ASP A 10 8.69 -9.28 -10.27
CA ASP A 10 9.23 -8.88 -11.57
C ASP A 10 8.64 -7.57 -12.10
N GLY A 11 7.87 -6.82 -11.25
CA GLY A 11 7.37 -5.48 -11.55
C GLY A 11 6.44 -5.37 -12.77
N GLN A 12 6.16 -6.46 -13.49
CA GLN A 12 5.35 -6.40 -14.69
C GLN A 12 3.85 -6.47 -14.36
N SER A 13 3.15 -5.38 -14.62
CA SER A 13 1.69 -5.38 -14.64
C SER A 13 1.21 -6.18 -15.85
N ARG A 14 0.47 -7.27 -15.62
CA ARG A 14 -0.06 -8.15 -16.68
C ARG A 14 -1.32 -7.63 -17.36
N GLY A 15 -1.73 -6.38 -17.10
CA GLY A 15 -2.81 -5.69 -17.78
C GLY A 15 -2.28 -4.92 -18.99
N GLY A 16 -2.42 -5.47 -20.19
CA GLY A 16 -2.02 -4.74 -21.39
C GLY A 16 -2.76 -3.39 -21.51
N THR A 17 -2.15 -2.43 -22.23
CA THR A 17 -2.71 -1.09 -22.49
C THR A 17 -4.15 -1.13 -23.02
N PHE A 18 -4.49 -2.14 -23.80
CA PHE A 18 -5.84 -2.37 -24.33
C PHE A 18 -6.86 -2.67 -23.21
N GLY A 19 -6.53 -3.55 -22.27
CA GLY A 19 -7.42 -3.86 -21.13
C GLY A 19 -7.70 -2.62 -20.27
N THR A 20 -6.67 -1.85 -19.95
CA THR A 20 -6.80 -0.58 -19.21
C THR A 20 -7.66 0.41 -19.98
N TRP A 21 -7.46 0.55 -21.30
CA TRP A 21 -8.26 1.43 -22.15
C TRP A 21 -9.74 1.04 -22.14
N CYS A 22 -10.06 -0.25 -22.24
CA CYS A 22 -11.44 -0.75 -22.17
C CYS A 22 -12.12 -0.35 -20.84
N PHE A 23 -11.44 -0.52 -19.70
CA PHE A 23 -11.98 -0.14 -18.40
C PHE A 23 -12.16 1.38 -18.28
N VAL A 24 -11.18 2.18 -18.72
CA VAL A 24 -11.28 3.65 -18.73
C VAL A 24 -12.45 4.11 -19.59
N TRP A 25 -12.62 3.54 -20.79
CA TRP A 25 -13.75 3.87 -21.67
C TRP A 25 -15.09 3.50 -21.01
N LEU A 26 -15.17 2.30 -20.42
CA LEU A 26 -16.38 1.81 -19.76
C LEU A 26 -16.76 2.68 -18.55
N ILE A 27 -15.79 3.07 -17.73
CA ILE A 27 -16.01 3.96 -16.58
C ILE A 27 -16.59 5.30 -17.02
N ARG A 28 -16.07 5.87 -18.12
CA ARG A 28 -16.47 7.19 -18.61
C ARG A 28 -17.84 7.19 -19.26
N HIS A 29 -18.19 6.16 -20.04
CA HIS A 29 -19.38 6.18 -20.91
C HIS A 29 -20.56 5.38 -20.34
N VAL A 30 -20.30 4.32 -19.59
CA VAL A 30 -21.34 3.43 -19.06
C VAL A 30 -21.42 3.51 -17.53
N GLY A 31 -20.28 3.73 -16.88
CA GLY A 31 -20.19 3.92 -15.44
C GLY A 31 -19.52 2.76 -14.68
N LEU A 32 -19.24 3.02 -13.40
CA LEU A 32 -18.53 2.10 -12.50
C LEU A 32 -19.20 0.75 -12.33
N GLY A 33 -20.55 0.70 -12.32
CA GLY A 33 -21.28 -0.55 -12.19
C GLY A 33 -20.97 -1.54 -13.30
N ALA A 34 -20.95 -1.07 -14.55
CA ALA A 34 -20.59 -1.89 -15.71
C ALA A 34 -19.14 -2.39 -15.65
N ALA A 35 -18.22 -1.53 -15.18
CA ALA A 35 -16.82 -1.92 -14.98
C ALA A 35 -16.67 -3.06 -13.94
N TYR A 36 -17.41 -3.02 -12.83
CA TYR A 36 -17.40 -4.09 -11.84
C TYR A 36 -18.04 -5.39 -12.35
N VAL A 37 -19.06 -5.29 -13.19
CA VAL A 37 -19.67 -6.49 -13.83
C VAL A 37 -18.64 -7.12 -14.78
N LEU A 38 -18.01 -6.31 -15.66
CA LEU A 38 -16.97 -6.80 -16.56
C LEU A 38 -15.82 -7.45 -15.79
N LEU A 39 -15.40 -6.85 -14.66
CA LEU A 39 -14.36 -7.42 -13.80
C LEU A 39 -14.69 -8.83 -13.35
N GLY A 40 -15.95 -9.13 -13.05
CA GLY A 40 -16.40 -10.48 -12.68
C GLY A 40 -16.08 -11.55 -13.73
N PHE A 41 -16.08 -11.18 -15.02
CA PHE A 41 -15.68 -12.07 -16.14
C PHE A 41 -14.16 -12.08 -16.37
N VAL A 42 -13.46 -11.01 -16.02
CA VAL A 42 -12.00 -10.91 -16.18
C VAL A 42 -11.25 -11.66 -15.08
N VAL A 43 -11.77 -11.69 -13.85
CA VAL A 43 -11.13 -12.35 -12.71
C VAL A 43 -10.83 -13.84 -12.96
N PRO A 44 -11.75 -14.67 -13.46
CA PRO A 44 -11.46 -16.08 -13.77
C PRO A 44 -10.26 -16.28 -14.69
N TYR A 45 -10.10 -15.38 -15.68
CA TYR A 45 -8.92 -15.40 -16.55
C TYR A 45 -7.62 -15.24 -15.73
N PHE A 46 -7.55 -14.23 -14.86
CA PHE A 46 -6.34 -14.01 -14.04
C PHE A 46 -6.09 -15.15 -13.05
N VAL A 47 -7.14 -15.75 -12.47
CA VAL A 47 -7.00 -16.91 -11.58
C VAL A 47 -6.29 -18.07 -12.28
N VAL A 48 -6.58 -18.29 -13.58
CA VAL A 48 -5.97 -19.37 -14.36
C VAL A 48 -4.57 -18.97 -14.87
N PHE A 49 -4.44 -17.76 -15.40
CA PHE A 49 -3.21 -17.34 -16.11
C PHE A 49 -2.16 -16.66 -15.22
N ALA A 50 -2.41 -16.51 -13.90
CA ALA A 50 -1.44 -16.06 -12.93
C ALA A 50 -1.13 -17.13 -11.86
N PRO A 51 -0.60 -18.32 -12.24
CA PRO A 51 -0.50 -19.47 -11.33
C PRO A 51 0.34 -19.22 -10.09
N LYS A 52 1.40 -18.41 -10.18
CA LYS A 52 2.24 -18.07 -9.01
C LYS A 52 1.45 -17.29 -7.98
N ALA A 53 0.74 -16.24 -8.39
CA ALA A 53 -0.08 -15.42 -7.51
C ALA A 53 -1.27 -16.20 -6.93
N THR A 54 -1.92 -17.03 -7.76
CA THR A 54 -3.01 -17.92 -7.35
C THR A 54 -2.55 -18.92 -6.29
N ARG A 55 -1.36 -19.53 -6.48
CA ARG A 55 -0.77 -20.45 -5.50
C ARG A 55 -0.44 -19.74 -4.17
N ALA A 56 0.13 -18.54 -4.21
CA ALA A 56 0.42 -17.78 -3.00
C ALA A 56 -0.87 -17.43 -2.22
N THR A 57 -1.90 -16.95 -2.93
CA THR A 57 -3.22 -16.67 -2.33
C THR A 57 -3.87 -17.95 -1.76
N TRP A 58 -3.73 -19.09 -2.45
CA TRP A 58 -4.19 -20.39 -1.94
C TRP A 58 -3.46 -20.78 -0.66
N LYS A 59 -2.12 -20.68 -0.62
CA LYS A 59 -1.32 -20.96 0.58
C LYS A 59 -1.76 -20.08 1.75
N TYR A 60 -1.93 -18.79 1.52
CA TYR A 60 -2.44 -17.86 2.53
C TYR A 60 -3.80 -18.30 3.08
N ALA A 61 -4.77 -18.61 2.20
CA ALA A 61 -6.09 -19.06 2.61
C ALA A 61 -6.06 -20.39 3.39
N ARG A 62 -5.24 -21.36 2.94
CA ARG A 62 -5.17 -22.71 3.52
C ARG A 62 -4.33 -22.79 4.78
N LYS A 63 -3.14 -22.19 4.76
CA LYS A 63 -2.13 -22.36 5.82
C LYS A 63 -2.26 -21.28 6.91
N VAL A 64 -2.44 -20.02 6.52
CA VAL A 64 -2.53 -18.90 7.47
C VAL A 64 -3.95 -18.73 8.01
N ARG A 65 -4.93 -18.67 7.12
CA ARG A 65 -6.35 -18.50 7.52
C ARG A 65 -7.06 -19.81 7.85
N ARG A 66 -6.44 -20.98 7.58
CA ARG A 66 -6.94 -22.31 7.89
C ARG A 66 -8.33 -22.62 7.33
N LEU A 67 -8.63 -22.09 6.16
CA LEU A 67 -9.92 -22.29 5.49
C LEU A 67 -10.02 -23.67 4.83
N GLY A 68 -11.22 -24.22 4.72
CA GLY A 68 -11.49 -25.44 3.95
C GLY A 68 -11.25 -25.23 2.44
N VAL A 69 -11.13 -26.32 1.67
CA VAL A 69 -10.78 -26.29 0.23
C VAL A 69 -11.71 -25.38 -0.57
N TRP A 70 -13.03 -25.58 -0.47
CA TRP A 70 -14.02 -24.79 -1.22
C TRP A 70 -14.03 -23.31 -0.85
N ARG A 71 -13.88 -23.02 0.45
CA ARG A 71 -13.75 -21.64 0.92
C ARG A 71 -12.47 -20.99 0.41
N SER A 72 -11.36 -21.73 0.36
CA SER A 72 -10.09 -21.22 -0.17
C SER A 72 -10.18 -20.92 -1.66
N ALA A 73 -10.84 -21.76 -2.45
CA ALA A 73 -11.09 -21.49 -3.87
C ALA A 73 -11.90 -20.20 -4.07
N TRP A 74 -12.98 -20.04 -3.29
CA TRP A 74 -13.77 -18.80 -3.31
C TRP A 74 -12.97 -17.57 -2.87
N GLU A 75 -12.11 -17.70 -1.86
CA GLU A 75 -11.26 -16.60 -1.38
C GLU A 75 -10.28 -16.10 -2.44
N ILE A 76 -9.76 -16.99 -3.30
CA ILE A 76 -8.92 -16.57 -4.44
C ILE A 76 -9.72 -15.65 -5.35
N PHE A 77 -10.88 -16.09 -5.82
CA PHE A 77 -11.75 -15.29 -6.67
C PHE A 77 -12.08 -13.94 -6.01
N ALA A 78 -12.51 -13.97 -4.74
CA ALA A 78 -12.91 -12.79 -4.00
C ALA A 78 -11.75 -11.81 -3.80
N THR A 79 -10.52 -12.31 -3.52
CA THR A 79 -9.31 -11.48 -3.40
C THR A 79 -8.97 -10.79 -4.72
N TYR A 80 -8.96 -11.52 -5.84
CA TYR A 80 -8.72 -10.94 -7.17
C TYR A 80 -9.81 -9.93 -7.56
N TYR A 81 -11.05 -10.22 -7.21
CA TYR A 81 -12.18 -9.33 -7.52
C TYR A 81 -12.05 -8.01 -6.73
N VAL A 82 -11.77 -8.07 -5.43
CA VAL A 82 -11.55 -6.86 -4.62
C VAL A 82 -10.31 -6.08 -5.09
N PHE A 83 -9.23 -6.77 -5.43
CA PHE A 83 -8.04 -6.15 -6.01
C PHE A 83 -8.37 -5.39 -7.30
N GLY A 84 -9.10 -6.02 -8.22
CA GLY A 84 -9.55 -5.38 -9.45
C GLY A 84 -10.49 -4.20 -9.20
N GLN A 85 -11.38 -4.29 -8.18
CA GLN A 85 -12.21 -3.16 -7.76
C GLN A 85 -11.35 -1.98 -7.27
N CYS A 86 -10.30 -2.23 -6.47
CA CYS A 86 -9.38 -1.18 -6.03
C CYS A 86 -8.68 -0.50 -7.21
N ILE A 87 -8.29 -1.26 -8.25
CA ILE A 87 -7.70 -0.69 -9.48
C ILE A 87 -8.71 0.20 -10.22
N ILE A 88 -9.96 -0.26 -10.39
CA ILE A 88 -11.02 0.51 -11.03
C ILE A 88 -11.31 1.79 -10.24
N ASP A 89 -11.39 1.69 -8.92
CA ASP A 89 -11.67 2.81 -8.02
C ASP A 89 -10.54 3.84 -8.07
N LYS A 90 -9.27 3.39 -8.05
CA LYS A 90 -8.10 4.25 -8.21
C LYS A 90 -8.17 5.06 -9.53
N ILE A 91 -8.48 4.39 -10.65
CA ILE A 91 -8.64 5.04 -11.95
C ILE A 91 -9.78 6.08 -11.92
N ALA A 92 -10.92 5.72 -11.35
CA ALA A 92 -12.09 6.60 -11.27
C ALA A 92 -11.79 7.84 -10.40
N ILE A 93 -11.20 7.65 -9.22
CA ILE A 93 -10.80 8.75 -8.33
C ILE A 93 -9.75 9.65 -9.00
N GLY A 94 -8.76 9.06 -9.69
CA GLY A 94 -7.76 9.78 -10.47
C GLY A 94 -8.38 10.64 -11.60
N GLN A 95 -9.55 10.26 -12.11
CA GLN A 95 -10.31 11.02 -13.11
C GLN A 95 -11.28 12.07 -12.51
N GLY A 96 -11.21 12.34 -11.21
CA GLY A 96 -12.05 13.33 -10.53
C GLY A 96 -13.44 12.81 -10.15
N MET A 97 -13.60 11.48 -10.01
CA MET A 97 -14.87 10.88 -9.58
C MET A 97 -14.90 10.57 -8.08
N GLU A 98 -14.07 11.23 -7.27
CA GLU A 98 -14.01 11.04 -5.81
C GLU A 98 -15.37 11.28 -5.14
N GLY A 99 -16.21 12.17 -5.66
CA GLY A 99 -17.55 12.41 -5.16
C GLY A 99 -18.53 11.22 -5.29
N LYS A 100 -18.16 10.16 -6.04
CA LYS A 100 -18.91 8.90 -6.10
C LYS A 100 -18.56 7.91 -5.00
N TYR A 101 -17.62 8.27 -4.12
CA TYR A 101 -17.13 7.44 -3.02
C TYR A 101 -17.42 8.11 -1.69
N GLU A 102 -17.72 7.28 -0.70
CA GLU A 102 -17.83 7.70 0.69
C GLU A 102 -16.51 7.40 1.41
N PHE A 103 -15.95 8.41 2.06
CA PHE A 103 -14.74 8.25 2.87
C PHE A 103 -15.09 8.38 4.35
N VAL A 104 -14.80 7.32 5.10
CA VAL A 104 -14.94 7.28 6.56
C VAL A 104 -13.55 7.15 7.15
N THR A 105 -13.21 8.00 8.11
CA THR A 105 -11.88 8.02 8.74
C THR A 105 -11.95 7.51 10.18
N GLU A 106 -10.92 6.76 10.57
CA GLU A 106 -10.65 6.36 11.96
C GLU A 106 -9.26 6.88 12.34
N GLY A 107 -9.16 7.65 13.43
CA GLY A 107 -7.89 8.24 13.89
C GLY A 107 -7.45 9.50 13.13
N MET A 108 -8.35 10.14 12.36
CA MET A 108 -8.04 11.38 11.63
C MET A 108 -7.71 12.52 12.59
N GLU A 109 -8.38 12.56 13.74
CA GLU A 109 -8.12 13.51 14.83
C GLU A 109 -6.67 13.51 15.27
N GLN A 110 -6.01 12.35 15.30
CA GLN A 110 -4.59 12.23 15.66
C GLN A 110 -3.69 12.89 14.59
N ILE A 111 -4.10 12.81 13.31
CA ILE A 111 -3.38 13.47 12.22
C ILE A 111 -3.62 14.98 12.30
N GLU A 112 -4.86 15.40 12.54
CA GLU A 112 -5.20 16.83 12.66
C GLU A 112 -4.45 17.49 13.82
N GLU A 113 -4.37 16.82 14.98
CA GLU A 113 -3.58 17.29 16.12
C GLU A 113 -2.09 17.49 15.81
N LEU A 114 -1.49 16.70 14.90
CA LEU A 114 -0.10 16.89 14.49
C LEU A 114 0.13 18.22 13.75
N PHE A 115 -0.93 18.78 13.14
CA PHE A 115 -0.87 19.97 12.29
C PHE A 115 -1.63 21.15 12.88
N VAL A 116 -2.03 21.07 14.16
CA VAL A 116 -2.56 22.21 14.92
C VAL A 116 -1.39 23.05 15.44
N GLY A 117 -1.25 24.26 14.92
CA GLY A 117 -0.15 25.15 15.22
C GLY A 117 1.04 25.01 14.25
N ASP A 118 2.06 25.84 14.45
CA ASP A 118 3.24 25.92 13.57
C ASP A 118 4.30 24.83 13.87
N GLU A 119 4.03 23.88 14.78
CA GLU A 119 5.06 23.00 15.34
C GLU A 119 5.35 21.75 14.52
N CYS A 120 4.39 21.24 13.72
CA CYS A 120 4.63 20.05 12.93
C CYS A 120 4.61 20.35 11.43
N GLU A 121 5.79 20.54 10.88
CA GLU A 121 5.93 20.88 9.47
C GLU A 121 5.90 19.65 8.57
N ALA A 122 6.40 18.49 9.01
CA ALA A 122 6.57 17.28 8.20
C ALA A 122 6.17 16.01 8.97
N ALA A 123 5.82 14.95 8.22
CA ALA A 123 5.56 13.63 8.80
C ALA A 123 5.92 12.50 7.82
N ILE A 124 6.25 11.33 8.38
CA ILE A 124 6.41 10.10 7.62
C ILE A 124 5.16 9.26 7.75
N PHE A 125 4.56 8.91 6.61
CA PHE A 125 3.47 7.97 6.54
C PHE A 125 3.97 6.59 6.13
N VAL A 126 3.53 5.55 6.84
CA VAL A 126 3.87 4.17 6.48
C VAL A 126 2.60 3.38 6.25
N GLY A 127 2.47 2.89 5.04
CA GLY A 127 1.40 1.97 4.63
C GLY A 127 1.94 0.59 4.28
N GLY A 128 1.08 -0.21 3.65
CA GLY A 128 1.43 -1.53 3.13
C GLY A 128 0.58 -1.87 1.92
N HIS A 129 0.90 -2.99 1.26
CA HIS A 129 0.15 -3.49 0.11
C HIS A 129 -1.17 -4.16 0.56
N VAL A 130 -1.93 -3.42 1.37
CA VAL A 130 -3.24 -3.79 1.89
C VAL A 130 -4.22 -2.66 1.62
N GLY A 131 -5.37 -3.00 1.01
CA GLY A 131 -6.30 -1.98 0.51
C GLY A 131 -5.74 -1.20 -0.68
N SER A 132 -6.10 0.08 -0.80
CA SER A 132 -5.61 0.98 -1.85
C SER A 132 -5.33 2.36 -1.29
N TRP A 133 -4.07 2.61 -0.96
CA TRP A 133 -3.64 3.90 -0.41
C TRP A 133 -3.95 5.06 -1.39
N GLU A 134 -3.87 4.81 -2.70
CA GLU A 134 -4.16 5.80 -3.74
C GLU A 134 -5.61 6.30 -3.67
N CYS A 135 -6.54 5.40 -3.30
CA CYS A 135 -7.94 5.78 -3.11
C CYS A 135 -8.15 6.68 -1.89
N GLY A 136 -7.31 6.57 -0.87
CA GLY A 136 -7.31 7.44 0.31
C GLY A 136 -6.55 8.76 0.14
N ALA A 137 -5.76 8.88 -0.92
CA ALA A 137 -4.91 10.04 -1.18
C ALA A 137 -5.65 11.40 -1.24
N PRO A 138 -6.91 11.51 -1.72
CA PRO A 138 -7.66 12.78 -1.67
C PRO A 138 -7.80 13.38 -0.28
N LEU A 139 -7.80 12.57 0.78
CA LEU A 139 -7.93 13.05 2.15
C LEU A 139 -6.74 13.92 2.60
N PHE A 140 -5.57 13.75 1.97
CA PHE A 140 -4.39 14.53 2.30
C PHE A 140 -4.39 15.92 1.65
N ALA A 141 -5.22 16.16 0.65
CA ALA A 141 -5.30 17.46 -0.04
C ALA A 141 -5.66 18.59 0.92
N LYS A 142 -6.44 18.30 1.99
CA LYS A 142 -6.85 19.30 2.99
C LYS A 142 -5.68 19.89 3.80
N PHE A 143 -4.56 19.19 3.88
CA PHE A 143 -3.38 19.68 4.60
C PHE A 143 -2.50 20.63 3.77
N GLY A 144 -2.79 20.80 2.47
CA GLY A 144 -2.04 21.69 1.59
C GLY A 144 -0.57 21.32 1.39
N LYS A 145 -0.16 20.13 1.84
CA LYS A 145 1.24 19.68 1.81
C LYS A 145 1.47 18.70 0.66
N ARG A 146 2.66 18.75 0.09
CA ARG A 146 3.09 17.79 -0.93
C ARG A 146 3.34 16.42 -0.28
N MET A 147 2.85 15.36 -0.92
CA MET A 147 3.12 13.99 -0.52
C MET A 147 4.10 13.34 -1.47
N ASN A 148 5.25 12.91 -0.96
CA ASN A 148 6.27 12.22 -1.73
C ASN A 148 6.18 10.72 -1.44
N VAL A 149 5.86 9.91 -2.45
CA VAL A 149 5.74 8.46 -2.33
C VAL A 149 7.07 7.83 -2.73
N THR A 150 7.62 7.01 -1.84
CA THR A 150 8.83 6.25 -2.15
C THR A 150 8.48 5.04 -3.01
N ILE A 151 9.24 4.83 -4.07
CA ILE A 151 9.06 3.72 -5.01
C ILE A 151 10.39 3.04 -5.30
N PHE A 152 10.38 1.74 -5.55
CA PHE A 152 11.59 1.05 -6.01
C PHE A 152 11.90 1.38 -7.46
N ASP A 153 13.18 1.49 -7.78
CA ASP A 153 13.69 1.95 -9.08
C ASP A 153 13.14 1.17 -10.29
N ASN A 154 12.89 -0.13 -10.11
CA ASN A 154 12.31 -0.98 -11.16
C ASN A 154 10.83 -0.66 -11.50
N GLU A 155 10.14 0.10 -10.64
CA GLU A 155 8.73 0.51 -10.80
C GLU A 155 8.61 1.95 -11.32
N HIS A 156 9.72 2.69 -11.31
CA HIS A 156 9.73 4.15 -11.50
C HIS A 156 9.05 4.58 -12.82
N GLU A 157 9.39 3.96 -13.94
CA GLU A 157 8.89 4.38 -15.26
C GLU A 157 7.38 4.13 -15.46
N GLU A 158 6.86 3.00 -14.99
CA GLU A 158 5.43 2.69 -15.13
C GLU A 158 4.59 3.53 -14.18
N ILE A 159 5.01 3.64 -12.92
CA ILE A 159 4.30 4.42 -11.90
C ILE A 159 4.39 5.91 -12.21
N LYS A 160 5.54 6.41 -12.68
CA LYS A 160 5.71 7.79 -13.11
C LYS A 160 4.72 8.16 -14.21
N ARG A 161 4.60 7.32 -15.24
CA ARG A 161 3.62 7.53 -16.34
C ARG A 161 2.18 7.56 -15.83
N VAL A 162 1.85 6.70 -14.86
CA VAL A 162 0.51 6.65 -14.27
C VAL A 162 0.25 7.89 -13.42
N ILE A 163 1.19 8.27 -12.55
CA ILE A 163 1.06 9.44 -11.69
C ILE A 163 1.03 10.74 -12.51
N GLU A 164 1.91 10.90 -13.50
CA GLU A 164 1.92 12.08 -14.39
C GLU A 164 0.63 12.21 -15.21
N LYS A 165 0.04 11.09 -15.62
CA LYS A 165 -1.17 11.07 -16.42
C LYS A 165 -2.45 11.22 -15.59
N GLU A 166 -2.43 10.75 -14.35
CA GLU A 166 -3.60 10.73 -13.45
C GLU A 166 -3.61 11.86 -12.42
N SER A 167 -2.45 12.50 -12.16
CA SER A 167 -2.31 13.55 -11.14
C SER A 167 -2.63 14.96 -11.67
N ARG A 168 -3.74 15.13 -12.38
CA ARG A 168 -4.20 16.46 -12.76
C ARG A 168 -4.34 17.37 -11.53
N GLY A 169 -3.27 18.13 -11.21
CA GLY A 169 -3.24 19.13 -10.16
C GLY A 169 -3.04 18.63 -8.73
N ARG A 170 -2.75 17.34 -8.49
CA ARG A 170 -2.39 16.83 -7.16
C ARG A 170 -0.89 16.93 -6.93
N THR A 171 -0.50 17.46 -5.79
CA THR A 171 0.91 17.70 -5.43
C THR A 171 1.55 16.42 -4.92
N PHE A 172 1.70 15.40 -5.79
CA PHE A 172 2.47 14.20 -5.48
C PHE A 172 3.88 14.30 -6.04
N GLY A 173 4.87 13.91 -5.22
CA GLY A 173 6.24 13.67 -5.63
C GLY A 173 6.55 12.18 -5.61
N LEU A 174 7.56 11.77 -6.35
CA LEU A 174 8.13 10.43 -6.30
C LEU A 174 9.55 10.52 -5.81
N ILE A 175 9.92 9.68 -4.85
CA ILE A 175 11.30 9.51 -4.40
C ILE A 175 11.72 8.08 -4.74
N PRO A 176 12.62 7.90 -5.74
CA PRO A 176 13.11 6.58 -6.09
C PRO A 176 14.01 6.03 -4.98
N LEU A 177 13.74 4.80 -4.57
CA LEU A 177 14.62 4.02 -3.70
C LEU A 177 15.54 3.19 -4.60
N GLY A 178 16.61 3.83 -5.08
CA GLY A 178 17.54 3.24 -6.03
C GLY A 178 18.71 2.48 -5.37
N LYS A 179 19.71 2.17 -6.21
CA LYS A 179 20.94 1.52 -5.77
C LYS A 179 21.79 2.41 -4.86
N ASP A 180 21.68 3.73 -5.05
CA ASP A 180 22.31 4.72 -4.18
C ASP A 180 21.35 5.11 -3.05
N TRP A 181 21.48 4.40 -1.95
CA TRP A 181 20.71 4.66 -0.71
C TRP A 181 20.94 6.08 -0.18
N LEU A 182 22.14 6.62 -0.34
CA LEU A 182 22.49 7.95 0.19
C LEU A 182 21.71 9.05 -0.53
N GLU A 183 21.59 8.95 -1.87
CA GLU A 183 20.79 9.88 -2.67
C GLU A 183 19.32 9.84 -2.24
N SER A 184 18.74 8.65 -2.09
CA SER A 184 17.37 8.48 -1.63
C SER A 184 17.13 9.10 -0.24
N VAL A 185 18.06 8.90 0.70
CA VAL A 185 17.97 9.48 2.05
C VAL A 185 18.10 11.01 2.01
N MET A 186 18.95 11.55 1.14
CA MET A 186 19.07 13.00 0.97
C MET A 186 17.79 13.61 0.39
N GLU A 187 17.17 12.98 -0.59
CA GLU A 187 15.88 13.43 -1.13
C GLU A 187 14.77 13.41 -0.08
N ILE A 188 14.69 12.32 0.72
CA ILE A 188 13.75 12.21 1.84
C ILE A 188 13.99 13.35 2.85
N LYS A 189 15.24 13.55 3.25
CA LYS A 189 15.60 14.64 4.18
C LYS A 189 15.21 16.01 3.64
N ASN A 190 15.47 16.27 2.36
CA ASN A 190 15.12 17.52 1.71
C ASN A 190 13.60 17.74 1.67
N ALA A 191 12.82 16.68 1.36
CA ALA A 191 11.36 16.75 1.38
C ALA A 191 10.83 17.08 2.79
N LEU A 192 11.33 16.38 3.82
CA LEU A 192 10.94 16.63 5.21
C LEU A 192 11.34 18.04 5.68
N SER A 193 12.54 18.54 5.27
CA SER A 193 12.99 19.90 5.60
C SER A 193 12.15 21.00 4.93
N ARG A 194 11.42 20.69 3.85
CA ARG A 194 10.46 21.59 3.22
C ARG A 194 9.06 21.52 3.82
N GLY A 195 8.87 20.76 4.90
CA GLY A 195 7.56 20.55 5.51
C GLY A 195 6.64 19.63 4.70
N GLU A 196 7.19 18.76 3.84
CA GLU A 196 6.45 17.85 3.00
C GLU A 196 6.22 16.49 3.70
N PHE A 197 5.25 15.74 3.22
CA PHE A 197 5.02 14.36 3.66
C PHE A 197 5.86 13.37 2.86
N VAL A 198 6.34 12.33 3.52
CA VAL A 198 7.00 11.19 2.86
C VAL A 198 6.23 9.92 3.20
N CYS A 199 5.84 9.16 2.17
CA CYS A 199 5.07 7.93 2.30
C CYS A 199 5.91 6.71 1.90
N PHE A 200 5.96 5.71 2.76
CA PHE A 200 6.65 4.43 2.55
C PHE A 200 5.67 3.26 2.53
N MET A 201 6.03 2.21 1.79
CA MET A 201 5.45 0.88 1.95
C MET A 201 6.35 0.04 2.87
N GLY A 202 5.86 -0.25 4.08
CA GLY A 202 6.65 -0.90 5.14
C GLY A 202 6.61 -2.43 5.12
N ASP A 203 5.82 -3.04 4.24
CA ASP A 203 5.57 -4.48 4.21
C ASP A 203 6.41 -5.25 3.18
N ARG A 204 7.15 -4.58 2.30
CA ARG A 204 8.02 -5.22 1.29
C ARG A 204 9.45 -4.72 1.40
N TYR A 205 10.37 -5.52 0.89
CA TYR A 205 11.80 -5.21 0.85
C TYR A 205 12.45 -5.70 -0.44
N MET A 206 13.51 -5.04 -0.84
CA MET A 206 14.35 -5.51 -1.96
C MET A 206 15.34 -6.57 -1.47
N SER A 207 15.73 -7.48 -2.38
CA SER A 207 16.80 -8.43 -2.10
C SER A 207 18.08 -7.69 -1.70
N GLY A 208 18.67 -8.07 -0.56
CA GLY A 208 19.87 -7.43 -0.01
C GLY A 208 19.60 -6.24 0.91
N SER A 209 18.37 -5.74 1.01
CA SER A 209 18.04 -4.67 1.97
C SER A 209 18.04 -5.18 3.41
N PRO A 210 18.43 -4.34 4.38
CA PRO A 210 18.31 -4.68 5.80
C PRO A 210 16.87 -4.97 6.19
N THR A 211 16.64 -6.13 6.79
CA THR A 211 15.33 -6.60 7.25
C THR A 211 15.39 -7.08 8.69
N ARG A 212 14.23 -7.11 9.34
CA ARG A 212 14.04 -7.77 10.63
C ARG A 212 12.98 -8.84 10.50
N GLU A 213 13.25 -10.02 11.08
CA GLU A 213 12.27 -11.08 11.24
C GLU A 213 11.35 -10.75 12.42
N LEU A 214 10.05 -10.72 12.17
CA LEU A 214 9.01 -10.49 13.17
C LEU A 214 7.89 -11.51 12.98
N LYS A 215 7.10 -11.73 14.04
CA LYS A 215 5.91 -12.56 13.96
C LYS A 215 4.75 -11.76 13.36
N PHE A 216 4.13 -12.32 12.32
CA PHE A 216 3.00 -11.72 11.61
C PHE A 216 1.97 -12.80 11.27
N LEU A 217 0.72 -12.62 11.64
CA LEU A 217 -0.36 -13.60 11.47
C LEU A 217 -0.06 -14.99 12.04
N GLY A 218 0.82 -15.04 13.04
CA GLY A 218 1.24 -16.28 13.70
C GLY A 218 2.48 -16.96 13.09
N HIS A 219 3.02 -16.45 11.99
CA HIS A 219 4.17 -16.97 11.25
C HIS A 219 5.36 -16.02 11.27
N ARG A 220 6.55 -16.51 10.91
CA ARG A 220 7.75 -15.69 10.74
C ARG A 220 7.72 -14.97 9.40
N ALA A 221 7.94 -13.67 9.45
CA ALA A 221 7.97 -12.84 8.24
C ALA A 221 9.06 -11.76 8.37
N ARG A 222 9.59 -11.33 7.22
CA ARG A 222 10.63 -10.29 7.17
C ARG A 222 10.04 -8.97 6.74
N PHE A 223 10.42 -7.92 7.46
CA PHE A 223 10.01 -6.55 7.20
C PHE A 223 11.20 -5.65 6.97
N THR A 224 11.06 -4.66 6.08
CA THR A 224 12.11 -3.67 5.83
C THR A 224 12.40 -2.81 7.06
N ASN A 225 13.67 -2.47 7.27
CA ASN A 225 14.07 -1.56 8.36
C ASN A 225 14.01 -0.07 7.95
N GLY A 226 14.24 0.21 6.67
CA GLY A 226 14.50 1.56 6.14
C GLY A 226 13.55 2.65 6.61
N PRO A 227 12.22 2.54 6.45
CA PRO A 227 11.26 3.56 6.86
C PRO A 227 11.38 3.93 8.34
N PHE A 228 11.59 2.95 9.19
CA PHE A 228 11.65 3.11 10.64
C PHE A 228 12.99 3.71 11.10
N GLU A 229 14.08 3.33 10.46
CA GLU A 229 15.41 3.90 10.70
C GLU A 229 15.47 5.36 10.27
N VAL A 230 14.89 5.69 9.10
CA VAL A 230 14.78 7.06 8.63
C VAL A 230 13.94 7.92 9.59
N CYS A 231 12.77 7.44 9.99
CA CYS A 231 11.91 8.15 10.93
C CYS A 231 12.62 8.43 12.26
N SER A 232 13.25 7.40 12.83
CA SER A 232 14.02 7.51 14.07
C SER A 232 15.20 8.52 13.93
N ALA A 233 15.89 8.53 12.79
CA ALA A 233 17.02 9.43 12.55
C ALA A 233 16.58 10.88 12.32
N MET A 234 15.47 11.09 11.61
CA MET A 234 14.95 12.43 11.28
C MET A 234 14.14 13.07 12.41
N ARG A 235 13.75 12.29 13.43
CA ARG A 235 12.95 12.74 14.59
C ARG A 235 11.62 13.38 14.21
N VAL A 236 11.00 12.91 13.12
CA VAL A 236 9.67 13.36 12.69
C VAL A 236 8.60 12.39 13.19
N PRO A 237 7.34 12.84 13.34
CA PRO A 237 6.23 11.94 13.66
C PRO A 237 6.04 10.88 12.56
N MET A 238 5.61 9.68 12.98
CA MET A 238 5.22 8.60 12.09
C MET A 238 3.72 8.36 12.19
N ALA A 239 3.06 8.22 11.05
CA ALA A 239 1.66 7.83 10.99
C ALA A 239 1.48 6.58 10.13
N PHE A 240 0.73 5.61 10.63
CA PHE A 240 0.29 4.48 9.80
C PHE A 240 -0.96 4.87 9.06
N PHE A 241 -1.06 4.41 7.81
CA PHE A 241 -2.12 4.78 6.89
C PHE A 241 -2.58 3.60 6.04
N PHE A 242 -3.87 3.23 6.18
CA PHE A 242 -4.46 2.12 5.45
C PHE A 242 -5.85 2.51 4.94
N ALA A 243 -6.05 2.52 3.62
CA ALA A 243 -7.33 2.83 2.99
C ALA A 243 -8.01 1.55 2.51
N MET A 244 -9.03 1.11 3.24
CA MET A 244 -9.70 -0.17 3.05
C MET A 244 -11.04 0.01 2.35
N ARG A 245 -11.23 -0.73 1.25
CA ARG A 245 -12.49 -0.74 0.53
C ARG A 245 -13.57 -1.49 1.32
N GLU A 246 -14.74 -0.88 1.45
CA GLU A 246 -15.93 -1.49 2.02
C GLU A 246 -17.04 -1.64 0.95
N LYS A 247 -18.19 -2.15 1.35
CA LYS A 247 -19.34 -2.28 0.43
C LYS A 247 -19.85 -0.90 -0.02
N GLY A 248 -20.44 -0.84 -1.20
CA GLY A 248 -21.12 0.36 -1.68
C GLY A 248 -20.21 1.53 -2.07
N ARG A 249 -18.98 1.28 -2.51
CA ARG A 249 -18.01 2.33 -2.86
C ARG A 249 -17.61 3.20 -1.68
N ARG A 250 -17.49 2.60 -0.51
CA ARG A 250 -16.99 3.23 0.71
C ARG A 250 -15.54 2.84 0.90
N TYR A 251 -14.73 3.81 1.32
CA TYR A 251 -13.37 3.60 1.82
C TYR A 251 -13.30 4.00 3.28
N ARG A 252 -12.87 3.05 4.13
CA ARG A 252 -12.52 3.34 5.51
C ARG A 252 -11.03 3.52 5.60
N VAL A 253 -10.62 4.69 6.05
CA VAL A 253 -9.21 5.06 6.14
C VAL A 253 -8.81 5.07 7.61
N HIS A 254 -7.88 4.19 7.93
CA HIS A 254 -7.34 4.03 9.28
C HIS A 254 -6.04 4.81 9.40
N PHE A 255 -5.97 5.65 10.42
CA PHE A 255 -4.77 6.35 10.83
C PHE A 255 -4.39 5.94 12.24
N ARG A 256 -3.08 5.83 12.50
CA ARG A 256 -2.53 5.69 13.83
C ARG A 256 -1.22 6.46 13.90
N VAL A 257 -1.17 7.47 14.76
CA VAL A 257 0.01 8.31 14.95
C VAL A 257 0.87 7.76 16.06
N LEU A 258 2.17 7.75 15.83
CA LEU A 258 3.19 7.52 16.85
C LEU A 258 3.96 8.83 17.03
N LYS A 259 3.70 9.51 18.14
CA LYS A 259 4.42 10.74 18.50
C LYS A 259 5.79 10.36 19.04
N ASN A 260 6.81 11.08 18.60
CA ASN A 260 8.10 11.07 19.27
C ASN A 260 7.96 11.96 20.51
N GLU A 261 7.77 11.38 21.67
CA GLU A 261 7.67 12.12 22.93
C GLU A 261 9.06 12.58 23.37
N GLY A 262 9.30 13.89 23.26
CA GLY A 262 10.47 14.57 23.79
C GLY A 262 11.77 14.32 23.05
N ASP A 263 12.91 14.60 23.69
CA ASP A 263 14.27 14.47 23.14
C ASP A 263 14.74 13.02 22.89
N LYS A 264 13.92 12.04 23.23
CA LYS A 264 14.25 10.62 23.01
C LYS A 264 14.02 10.26 21.55
N LYS A 265 15.08 9.80 20.91
CA LYS A 265 15.03 9.18 19.60
C LYS A 265 14.11 7.97 19.67
N ALA A 266 13.01 7.97 18.89
CA ALA A 266 12.14 6.82 18.82
C ALA A 266 12.94 5.58 18.38
N ASP A 267 12.79 4.47 19.09
CA ASP A 267 13.49 3.25 18.70
C ASP A 267 12.87 2.71 17.42
N ALA A 268 13.67 2.64 16.36
CA ALA A 268 13.24 2.11 15.06
C ALA A 268 12.65 0.68 15.17
N LYS A 269 13.08 -0.10 16.17
CA LYS A 269 12.53 -1.43 16.44
C LYS A 269 11.11 -1.37 16.97
N GLU A 270 10.84 -0.46 17.88
CA GLU A 270 9.51 -0.28 18.45
C GLU A 270 8.54 0.28 17.40
N LEU A 271 8.97 1.25 16.58
CA LEU A 271 8.20 1.76 15.46
C LEU A 271 7.83 0.64 14.48
N GLN A 272 8.80 -0.21 14.12
CA GLN A 272 8.57 -1.33 13.20
C GLN A 272 7.64 -2.38 13.81
N LYS A 273 7.80 -2.71 15.08
CA LYS A 273 6.92 -3.63 15.80
C LYS A 273 5.48 -3.11 15.83
N ALA A 274 5.30 -1.83 16.19
CA ALA A 274 3.99 -1.19 16.20
C ALA A 274 3.33 -1.18 14.80
N PHE A 275 4.11 -0.98 13.73
CA PHE A 275 3.63 -1.10 12.36
C PHE A 275 3.15 -2.52 12.03
N VAL A 276 3.91 -3.55 12.38
CA VAL A 276 3.56 -4.94 12.10
C VAL A 276 2.30 -5.35 12.88
N GLU A 277 2.16 -4.92 14.13
CA GLU A 277 0.95 -5.14 14.93
C GLU A 277 -0.27 -4.47 14.29
N GLU A 278 -0.13 -3.23 13.83
CA GLU A 278 -1.21 -2.52 13.16
C GLU A 278 -1.56 -3.13 11.80
N LEU A 279 -0.55 -3.49 10.99
CA LEU A 279 -0.77 -4.20 9.74
C LEU A 279 -1.50 -5.53 9.98
N GLU A 280 -1.12 -6.29 11.02
CA GLU A 280 -1.80 -7.54 11.39
C GLU A 280 -3.27 -7.28 11.75
N ARG A 281 -3.56 -6.24 12.53
CA ARG A 281 -4.92 -5.82 12.89
C ARG A 281 -5.75 -5.54 11.64
N ILE A 282 -5.22 -4.79 10.70
CA ILE A 282 -5.88 -4.44 9.43
C ILE A 282 -6.09 -5.68 8.56
N VAL A 283 -5.07 -6.52 8.38
CA VAL A 283 -5.19 -7.74 7.57
C VAL A 283 -6.20 -8.73 8.16
N ARG A 284 -6.28 -8.84 9.50
CA ARG A 284 -7.30 -9.67 10.16
C ARG A 284 -8.72 -9.14 9.95
N LYS A 285 -8.90 -7.81 9.95
CA LYS A 285 -10.20 -7.15 9.70
C LYS A 285 -10.61 -7.24 8.22
N TYR A 286 -9.65 -7.13 7.29
CA TYR A 286 -9.87 -7.11 5.84
C TYR A 286 -9.03 -8.16 5.09
N PRO A 287 -9.20 -9.46 5.37
CA PRO A 287 -8.26 -10.49 4.93
C PRO A 287 -8.19 -10.71 3.41
N ARG A 288 -9.18 -10.23 2.65
CA ARG A 288 -9.20 -10.27 1.18
C ARG A 288 -8.49 -9.12 0.51
N GLN A 289 -8.05 -8.13 1.29
CA GLN A 289 -7.42 -6.92 0.77
C GLN A 289 -5.92 -6.86 1.06
N TRP A 290 -5.33 -7.94 1.58
CA TRP A 290 -3.90 -8.08 1.62
C TRP A 290 -3.41 -8.67 0.30
N PHE A 291 -2.97 -7.77 -0.60
CA PHE A 291 -2.61 -8.09 -1.97
C PHE A 291 -1.18 -8.62 -2.08
N ASN A 292 -0.93 -9.68 -1.32
CA ASN A 292 0.34 -10.36 -1.31
C ASN A 292 0.29 -11.59 -2.23
N PHE A 293 0.72 -11.39 -3.47
CA PHE A 293 0.65 -12.40 -4.54
C PHE A 293 1.95 -13.20 -4.71
N TYR A 294 2.71 -13.38 -3.62
CA TYR A 294 3.95 -14.17 -3.55
C TYR A 294 4.05 -14.89 -2.21
N ASP A 295 4.99 -15.84 -2.07
CA ASP A 295 5.23 -16.55 -0.82
C ASP A 295 5.91 -15.60 0.19
N TYR A 296 5.16 -15.15 1.19
CA TYR A 296 5.56 -14.10 2.13
C TYR A 296 6.22 -14.65 3.40
N PHE A 297 5.82 -15.82 3.83
CA PHE A 297 6.25 -16.40 5.10
C PHE A 297 7.41 -17.39 4.90
N ASP A 298 8.43 -17.29 5.77
CA ASP A 298 9.62 -18.13 5.70
C ASP A 298 9.38 -19.57 6.23
N ASP A 299 8.31 -19.77 7.04
CA ASP A 299 7.99 -21.02 7.72
C ASP A 299 6.78 -21.77 7.15
N ILE A 300 6.27 -21.35 6.00
CA ILE A 300 5.15 -22.00 5.31
C ILE A 300 5.62 -22.62 3.98
N GLU A 301 5.67 -23.97 3.95
CA GLU A 301 5.91 -24.74 2.73
C GLU A 301 4.63 -25.03 1.93
#